data_6821af8cd7c870bf313ded9f9a3b6abe
#
_entry.id   6821af8cd7c870bf313ded9f9a3b6abe
#
_cell.length_a   1.000
_cell.length_b   1.000
_cell.length_c   1.000
_cell.angle_alpha   90.00
_cell.angle_beta   90.00
_cell.angle_gamma   90.00
#
_symmetry.space_group_name_H-M   'P 1'
#
loop_
_entity.id
_entity.type
_entity.pdbx_description
1 polymer ?
#
loop_
_entity_poly.entity_id
_entity_poly.type
_entity_poly.pdbx_seq_one_letter_code
_entity_poly.pdbx_strand_id
1 'polypeptide(L)'
;IICCLLIIAILTQKQLSSIFIGLGTLSAVLMLIFKDPILGFVGGLQLTLNDMLRIGDWIVMEKSKADGEVLEIGLTTVKVRNWDMTITTIPTYTLISDSFINWRGMENSGGRRIARSFTIDVDTVKFCTPEMLERFKTYQLVRDYIIEKEKEVEEFNRLNNIDDSNLVNGRRQTNLGIFRAYLNAYLAQNPNINKDMTFMVRQLSPTENGIPIQIYAFSSNKAWISYENI
;
A
#
# COMPACT_ATOMS: atom_id res chain seq x y z
N ILE A 1 30.76 -16.08 43.11
CA ILE A 1 30.09 -14.78 43.33
C ILE A 1 29.80 -14.61 44.83
N ILE A 2 29.03 -15.51 45.48
CA ILE A 2 28.67 -15.38 46.90
C ILE A 2 29.90 -15.29 47.80
N CYS A 3 30.93 -16.15 47.63
CA CYS A 3 32.17 -16.10 48.37
C CYS A 3 32.92 -14.77 48.19
N CYS A 4 32.94 -14.21 46.97
CA CYS A 4 33.56 -12.90 46.74
C CYS A 4 32.81 -11.78 47.49
N LEU A 5 31.47 -11.80 47.52
CA LEU A 5 30.68 -10.84 48.28
C LEU A 5 30.91 -10.92 49.79
N LEU A 6 31.07 -12.16 50.34
CA LEU A 6 31.41 -12.36 51.74
C LEU A 6 32.80 -11.80 52.09
N ILE A 7 33.79 -12.05 51.23
CA ILE A 7 35.13 -11.50 51.42
C ILE A 7 35.13 -9.99 51.41
N ILE A 8 34.38 -9.37 50.44
CA ILE A 8 34.24 -7.92 50.36
C ILE A 8 33.56 -7.37 51.63
N ALA A 9 32.52 -8.04 52.13
CA ALA A 9 31.82 -7.62 53.35
C ALA A 9 32.76 -7.62 54.57
N ILE A 10 33.57 -8.64 54.70
CA ILE A 10 34.55 -8.77 55.80
C ILE A 10 35.64 -7.69 55.68
N LEU A 11 36.19 -7.48 54.50
CA LEU A 11 37.23 -6.48 54.24
C LEU A 11 36.75 -5.05 54.43
N THR A 12 35.52 -4.75 54.02
CA THR A 12 34.93 -3.39 54.12
C THR A 12 34.23 -3.12 55.45
N GLN A 13 34.10 -4.14 56.31
CA GLN A 13 33.33 -4.07 57.58
C GLN A 13 31.90 -3.56 57.41
N LYS A 14 31.30 -3.76 56.23
CA LYS A 14 29.92 -3.32 55.92
C LYS A 14 28.95 -4.49 56.00
N GLN A 15 27.71 -4.19 56.34
CA GLN A 15 26.63 -5.17 56.29
C GLN A 15 26.40 -5.65 54.86
N LEU A 16 26.19 -6.95 54.67
CA LEU A 16 25.89 -7.57 53.38
C LEU A 16 24.73 -6.90 52.67
N SER A 17 23.69 -6.45 53.40
CA SER A 17 22.56 -5.71 52.88
C SER A 17 22.97 -4.42 52.18
N SER A 18 23.91 -3.65 52.72
CA SER A 18 24.40 -2.40 52.12
C SER A 18 25.17 -2.66 50.80
N ILE A 19 25.91 -3.79 50.75
CA ILE A 19 26.61 -4.20 49.52
C ILE A 19 25.62 -4.61 48.45
N PHE A 20 24.57 -5.37 48.79
CA PHE A 20 23.51 -5.73 47.82
C PHE A 20 22.73 -4.51 47.31
N ILE A 21 22.41 -3.57 48.19
CA ILE A 21 21.76 -2.30 47.78
C ILE A 21 22.65 -1.53 46.80
N GLY A 22 23.93 -1.38 47.12
CA GLY A 22 24.89 -0.69 46.26
C GLY A 22 25.07 -1.37 44.90
N LEU A 23 25.21 -2.70 44.86
CA LEU A 23 25.29 -3.46 43.62
C LEU A 23 23.97 -3.40 42.82
N GLY A 24 22.85 -3.48 43.51
CA GLY A 24 21.53 -3.36 42.86
C GLY A 24 21.34 -1.99 42.19
N THR A 25 21.69 -0.91 42.89
CA THR A 25 21.65 0.44 42.34
C THR A 25 22.59 0.61 41.15
N LEU A 26 23.84 0.14 41.25
CA LEU A 26 24.80 0.18 40.15
C LEU A 26 24.29 -0.61 38.94
N SER A 27 23.74 -1.80 39.17
CA SER A 27 23.18 -2.63 38.09
C SER A 27 22.01 -1.96 37.39
N ALA A 28 21.13 -1.31 38.14
CA ALA A 28 19.99 -0.56 37.58
C ALA A 28 20.47 0.60 36.70
N VAL A 29 21.49 1.36 37.15
CA VAL A 29 22.08 2.45 36.36
C VAL A 29 22.75 1.91 35.10
N LEU A 30 23.53 0.84 35.19
CA LEU A 30 24.17 0.21 34.04
C LEU A 30 23.11 -0.29 33.03
N MET A 31 22.07 -0.96 33.53
CA MET A 31 20.97 -1.44 32.68
C MET A 31 20.28 -0.28 31.92
N LEU A 32 20.09 0.86 32.58
CA LEU A 32 19.51 2.05 31.96
C LEU A 32 20.42 2.61 30.85
N ILE A 33 21.72 2.70 31.08
CA ILE A 33 22.70 3.20 30.12
C ILE A 33 22.77 2.30 28.87
N PHE A 34 22.77 0.99 29.09
CA PHE A 34 22.93 0.01 27.99
C PHE A 34 21.64 -0.43 27.36
N LYS A 35 20.46 0.04 27.85
CA LYS A 35 19.15 -0.35 27.33
C LYS A 35 19.04 -0.14 25.81
N ASP A 36 19.29 1.08 25.34
CA ASP A 36 19.10 1.42 23.92
C ASP A 36 20.13 0.75 23.01
N PRO A 37 21.44 0.69 23.33
CA PRO A 37 22.39 -0.12 22.60
C PRO A 37 22.02 -1.59 22.47
N ILE A 38 21.55 -2.22 23.56
CA ILE A 38 21.13 -3.63 23.53
C ILE A 38 19.90 -3.82 22.67
N LEU A 39 18.88 -2.97 22.83
CA LEU A 39 17.68 -3.02 21.99
C LEU A 39 18.01 -2.80 20.52
N GLY A 40 18.90 -1.86 20.22
CA GLY A 40 19.39 -1.63 18.86
C GLY A 40 20.09 -2.85 18.27
N PHE A 41 21.02 -3.45 19.02
CA PHE A 41 21.73 -4.65 18.58
C PHE A 41 20.78 -5.83 18.32
N VAL A 42 19.88 -6.11 19.27
CA VAL A 42 18.87 -7.18 19.13
C VAL A 42 17.95 -6.90 17.94
N GLY A 43 17.55 -5.65 17.76
CA GLY A 43 16.75 -5.24 16.60
C GLY A 43 17.47 -5.47 15.27
N GLY A 44 18.75 -5.08 15.17
CA GLY A 44 19.57 -5.33 13.98
C GLY A 44 19.71 -6.82 13.66
N LEU A 45 19.91 -7.65 14.69
CA LEU A 45 19.98 -9.10 14.54
C LEU A 45 18.64 -9.68 14.05
N GLN A 46 17.52 -9.24 14.60
CA GLN A 46 16.17 -9.68 14.17
C GLN A 46 15.86 -9.28 12.72
N LEU A 47 16.19 -8.05 12.31
CA LEU A 47 16.02 -7.59 10.93
C LEU A 47 16.73 -8.50 9.94
N THR A 48 17.96 -8.89 10.28
CA THR A 48 18.82 -9.72 9.41
C THR A 48 18.39 -11.18 9.42
N LEU A 49 18.18 -11.79 10.60
CA LEU A 49 17.83 -13.22 10.71
C LEU A 49 16.44 -13.53 10.13
N ASN A 50 15.50 -12.61 10.25
CA ASN A 50 14.15 -12.79 9.71
C ASN A 50 14.00 -12.27 8.27
N ASP A 51 15.10 -11.84 7.65
CA ASP A 51 15.10 -11.30 6.28
C ASP A 51 14.07 -10.17 6.06
N MET A 52 13.84 -9.37 7.09
CA MET A 52 12.87 -8.30 7.04
C MET A 52 13.33 -7.13 6.15
N LEU A 53 14.66 -6.93 6.06
CA LEU A 53 15.29 -5.82 5.37
C LEU A 53 16.61 -6.25 4.74
N ARG A 54 16.88 -5.79 3.52
CA ARG A 54 18.16 -5.96 2.81
C ARG A 54 18.68 -4.62 2.30
N ILE A 55 19.99 -4.54 2.11
CA ILE A 55 20.59 -3.41 1.40
C ILE A 55 20.05 -3.39 -0.04
N GLY A 56 19.65 -2.21 -0.51
CA GLY A 56 18.99 -2.00 -1.80
C GLY A 56 17.45 -2.07 -1.75
N ASP A 57 16.84 -2.53 -0.65
CA ASP A 57 15.38 -2.48 -0.52
C ASP A 57 14.86 -1.04 -0.52
N TRP A 58 13.79 -0.80 -1.23
CA TRP A 58 13.00 0.42 -1.06
C TRP A 58 12.04 0.26 0.09
N ILE A 59 12.15 1.13 1.10
CA ILE A 59 11.26 1.16 2.26
C ILE A 59 10.61 2.52 2.45
N VAL A 60 9.40 2.49 3.03
CA VAL A 60 8.70 3.69 3.48
C VAL A 60 8.37 3.55 4.97
N MET A 61 8.81 4.53 5.74
CA MET A 61 8.51 4.65 7.17
C MET A 61 8.19 6.12 7.50
N GLU A 62 6.90 6.46 7.45
CA GLU A 62 6.42 7.85 7.59
C GLU A 62 6.86 8.52 8.89
N LYS A 63 6.78 7.80 10.02
CA LYS A 63 7.20 8.31 11.33
C LYS A 63 8.65 8.80 11.37
N SER A 64 9.52 8.13 10.63
CA SER A 64 10.94 8.45 10.53
C SER A 64 11.26 9.35 9.33
N LYS A 65 10.25 9.75 8.54
CA LYS A 65 10.40 10.50 7.29
C LYS A 65 11.40 9.79 6.34
N ALA A 66 11.33 8.48 6.28
CA ALA A 66 12.12 7.67 5.39
C ALA A 66 11.23 7.17 4.24
N ASP A 67 11.65 7.47 3.01
CA ASP A 67 11.07 6.96 1.77
C ASP A 67 12.19 6.86 0.74
N GLY A 68 12.77 5.66 0.62
CA GLY A 68 13.92 5.48 -0.25
C GLY A 68 14.64 4.14 -0.09
N GLU A 69 15.84 4.09 -0.62
CA GLU A 69 16.68 2.89 -0.68
C GLU A 69 17.52 2.70 0.59
N VAL A 70 17.56 1.48 1.10
CA VAL A 70 18.43 1.08 2.21
C VAL A 70 19.88 1.03 1.74
N LEU A 71 20.71 1.92 2.26
CA LEU A 71 22.15 1.98 1.94
C LEU A 71 22.99 1.04 2.81
N GLU A 72 22.65 0.98 4.10
CA GLU A 72 23.49 0.30 5.10
C GLU A 72 22.61 -0.22 6.24
N ILE A 73 22.89 -1.42 6.68
CA ILE A 73 22.32 -2.01 7.88
C ILE A 73 23.46 -2.21 8.88
N GLY A 74 23.56 -1.29 9.84
CA GLY A 74 24.51 -1.36 10.93
C GLY A 74 23.99 -2.16 12.14
N LEU A 75 24.79 -2.27 13.17
CA LEU A 75 24.44 -3.02 14.40
C LEU A 75 23.24 -2.40 15.14
N THR A 76 23.14 -1.07 15.14
CA THR A 76 22.12 -0.34 15.90
C THR A 76 21.32 0.64 15.08
N THR A 77 21.70 0.86 13.83
CA THR A 77 21.05 1.83 12.93
C THR A 77 21.00 1.32 11.50
N VAL A 78 19.98 1.76 10.76
CA VAL A 78 19.82 1.58 9.31
C VAL A 78 19.87 2.95 8.65
N LYS A 79 20.62 3.10 7.56
CA LYS A 79 20.64 4.32 6.74
C LYS A 79 19.80 4.13 5.48
N VAL A 80 18.87 5.04 5.25
CA VAL A 80 17.99 5.09 4.09
C VAL A 80 18.28 6.35 3.30
N ARG A 81 18.58 6.22 2.01
CA ARG A 81 18.71 7.35 1.08
C ARG A 81 17.32 7.63 0.50
N ASN A 82 16.74 8.73 0.90
CA ASN A 82 15.47 9.21 0.37
C ASN A 82 15.61 9.61 -1.10
N TRP A 83 14.49 9.72 -1.81
CA TRP A 83 14.46 10.10 -3.23
C TRP A 83 14.92 11.53 -3.49
N ASP A 84 14.90 12.40 -2.48
CA ASP A 84 15.49 13.76 -2.52
C ASP A 84 17.00 13.79 -2.21
N MET A 85 17.66 12.61 -2.15
CA MET A 85 19.08 12.42 -1.83
C MET A 85 19.46 12.71 -0.38
N THR A 86 18.53 13.00 0.50
CA THR A 86 18.81 13.06 1.95
C THR A 86 18.98 11.67 2.53
N ILE A 87 19.69 11.57 3.66
CA ILE A 87 19.90 10.31 4.35
C ILE A 87 19.17 10.36 5.70
N THR A 88 18.22 9.46 5.88
CA THR A 88 17.57 9.21 7.17
C THR A 88 18.26 8.05 7.88
N THR A 89 18.68 8.28 9.12
CA THR A 89 19.24 7.22 9.98
C THR A 89 18.17 6.79 10.98
N ILE A 90 17.81 5.51 10.94
CA ILE A 90 16.74 4.93 11.75
C ILE A 90 17.36 3.94 12.72
N PRO A 91 17.11 4.02 14.05
CA PRO A 91 17.49 2.98 15.00
C PRO A 91 16.86 1.64 14.62
N THR A 92 17.63 0.55 14.64
CA THR A 92 17.14 -0.79 14.25
C THR A 92 15.97 -1.25 15.11
N TYR A 93 15.95 -0.88 16.38
CA TYR A 93 14.82 -1.15 17.26
C TYR A 93 13.52 -0.52 16.78
N THR A 94 13.58 0.69 16.22
CA THR A 94 12.39 1.39 15.69
C THR A 94 11.76 0.63 14.51
N LEU A 95 12.57 0.02 13.65
CA LEU A 95 12.10 -0.82 12.54
C LEU A 95 11.45 -2.13 12.99
N ILE A 96 11.77 -2.60 14.22
CA ILE A 96 11.11 -3.78 14.79
C ILE A 96 9.85 -3.41 15.58
N SER A 97 9.86 -2.28 16.28
CA SER A 97 8.75 -1.86 17.13
C SER A 97 7.62 -1.17 16.38
N ASP A 98 7.92 -0.57 15.24
CA ASP A 98 6.97 0.12 14.39
C ASP A 98 6.81 -0.58 13.04
N SER A 99 5.71 -0.29 12.35
CA SER A 99 5.49 -0.81 11.00
C SER A 99 6.20 0.03 9.95
N PHE A 100 6.77 -0.62 8.96
CA PHE A 100 7.27 -0.01 7.73
C PHE A 100 6.80 -0.80 6.51
N ILE A 101 6.74 -0.15 5.35
CA ILE A 101 6.42 -0.79 4.07
C ILE A 101 7.74 -1.15 3.39
N ASN A 102 7.91 -2.42 2.99
CA ASN A 102 9.01 -2.86 2.15
C ASN A 102 8.50 -3.16 0.73
N TRP A 103 9.01 -2.41 -0.25
CA TRP A 103 8.59 -2.53 -1.65
C TRP A 103 9.25 -3.69 -2.40
N ARG A 104 10.13 -4.46 -1.79
CA ARG A 104 10.72 -5.69 -2.37
C ARG A 104 9.65 -6.64 -2.90
N GLY A 105 8.52 -6.74 -2.20
CA GLY A 105 7.37 -7.54 -2.67
C GLY A 105 6.83 -7.08 -4.00
N MET A 106 6.74 -5.76 -4.24
CA MET A 106 6.34 -5.19 -5.52
C MET A 106 7.41 -5.47 -6.60
N GLU A 107 8.69 -5.30 -6.28
CA GLU A 107 9.78 -5.56 -7.23
C GLU A 107 9.86 -7.03 -7.66
N ASN A 108 9.55 -7.95 -6.75
CA ASN A 108 9.50 -9.38 -7.04
C ASN A 108 8.18 -9.82 -7.67
N SER A 109 7.15 -8.97 -7.69
CA SER A 109 5.84 -9.27 -8.27
C SER A 109 5.82 -9.11 -9.79
N GLY A 110 4.74 -9.52 -10.41
CA GLY A 110 4.48 -9.35 -11.86
C GLY A 110 4.17 -7.93 -12.30
N GLY A 111 4.06 -6.94 -11.39
CA GLY A 111 3.72 -5.58 -11.79
C GLY A 111 3.64 -4.58 -10.66
N ARG A 112 3.66 -3.29 -11.01
CA ARG A 112 3.46 -2.16 -10.08
C ARG A 112 2.02 -1.67 -10.16
N ARG A 113 1.36 -1.56 -9.00
CA ARG A 113 -0.06 -1.18 -8.93
C ARG A 113 -0.30 0.26 -9.39
N ILE A 114 -1.25 0.44 -10.29
CA ILE A 114 -1.86 1.70 -10.68
C ILE A 114 -3.18 1.82 -9.90
N ALA A 115 -3.32 2.85 -9.07
CA ALA A 115 -4.53 3.14 -8.30
C ALA A 115 -4.84 4.63 -8.42
N ARG A 116 -5.26 5.04 -9.62
CA ARG A 116 -5.61 6.43 -9.92
C ARG A 116 -7.11 6.57 -10.05
N SER A 117 -7.66 7.66 -9.56
CA SER A 117 -9.08 7.97 -9.66
C SER A 117 -9.29 9.37 -10.20
N PHE A 118 -10.41 9.56 -10.87
CA PHE A 118 -10.94 10.86 -11.28
C PHE A 118 -12.43 10.90 -10.94
N THR A 119 -12.95 12.07 -10.65
CA THR A 119 -14.30 12.25 -10.15
C THR A 119 -15.21 12.68 -11.29
N ILE A 120 -16.36 12.01 -11.42
CA ILE A 120 -17.42 12.34 -12.36
C ILE A 120 -18.47 13.15 -11.63
N ASP A 121 -18.85 14.28 -12.19
CA ASP A 121 -19.95 15.08 -11.70
C ASP A 121 -21.27 14.29 -11.80
N VAL A 122 -21.98 14.18 -10.67
CA VAL A 122 -23.24 13.42 -10.55
C VAL A 122 -24.29 13.92 -11.52
N ASP A 123 -24.38 15.22 -11.76
CA ASP A 123 -25.37 15.84 -12.62
C ASP A 123 -25.18 15.48 -14.11
N THR A 124 -23.99 14.98 -14.46
CA THR A 124 -23.70 14.50 -15.81
C THR A 124 -24.13 13.06 -16.05
N VAL A 125 -24.42 12.30 -14.98
CA VAL A 125 -24.84 10.89 -15.08
C VAL A 125 -26.30 10.81 -15.48
N LYS A 126 -26.57 10.09 -16.57
CA LYS A 126 -27.93 9.96 -17.11
C LYS A 126 -28.13 8.63 -17.80
N PHE A 127 -29.39 8.25 -17.96
CA PHE A 127 -29.77 7.15 -18.85
C PHE A 127 -29.45 7.52 -20.31
N CYS A 128 -28.95 6.53 -21.05
CA CYS A 128 -28.66 6.73 -22.46
C CYS A 128 -29.96 6.79 -23.28
N THR A 129 -30.07 7.79 -24.15
CA THR A 129 -31.11 7.83 -25.16
C THR A 129 -30.71 6.92 -26.32
N PRO A 130 -31.68 6.52 -27.21
CA PRO A 130 -31.35 5.74 -28.40
C PRO A 130 -30.29 6.42 -29.28
N GLU A 131 -30.36 7.75 -29.44
CA GLU A 131 -29.39 8.52 -30.24
C GLU A 131 -27.99 8.48 -29.61
N MET A 132 -27.93 8.50 -28.29
CA MET A 132 -26.65 8.35 -27.56
C MET A 132 -26.05 6.95 -27.77
N LEU A 133 -26.87 5.89 -27.69
CA LEU A 133 -26.42 4.52 -27.91
C LEU A 133 -25.90 4.33 -29.34
N GLU A 134 -26.63 4.82 -30.36
CA GLU A 134 -26.15 4.77 -31.75
C GLU A 134 -24.83 5.52 -31.94
N ARG A 135 -24.67 6.68 -31.32
CA ARG A 135 -23.41 7.41 -31.35
C ARG A 135 -22.29 6.63 -30.67
N PHE A 136 -22.55 6.02 -29.51
CA PHE A 136 -21.52 5.26 -28.77
C PHE A 136 -21.15 3.95 -29.47
N LYS A 137 -22.03 3.33 -30.25
CA LYS A 137 -21.75 2.19 -31.11
C LYS A 137 -20.69 2.50 -32.19
N THR A 138 -20.46 3.77 -32.52
CA THR A 138 -19.35 4.15 -33.41
C THR A 138 -17.96 3.99 -32.76
N TYR A 139 -17.90 3.90 -31.43
CA TYR A 139 -16.64 3.70 -30.71
C TYR A 139 -16.26 2.22 -30.71
N GLN A 140 -15.20 1.87 -31.42
CA GLN A 140 -14.80 0.47 -31.69
C GLN A 140 -14.67 -0.35 -30.40
N LEU A 141 -14.10 0.21 -29.33
CA LEU A 141 -13.81 -0.49 -28.07
C LEU A 141 -15.04 -0.94 -27.28
N VAL A 142 -16.19 -0.32 -27.50
CA VAL A 142 -17.40 -0.59 -26.72
C VAL A 142 -18.61 -0.97 -27.58
N ARG A 143 -18.46 -1.01 -28.88
CA ARG A 143 -19.54 -1.38 -29.80
C ARG A 143 -20.21 -2.68 -29.42
N ASP A 144 -19.42 -3.73 -29.33
CA ASP A 144 -19.93 -5.08 -29.07
C ASP A 144 -20.56 -5.18 -27.67
N TYR A 145 -19.93 -4.55 -26.69
CA TYR A 145 -20.48 -4.44 -25.32
C TYR A 145 -21.86 -3.76 -25.32
N ILE A 146 -22.02 -2.64 -26.06
CA ILE A 146 -23.29 -1.91 -26.08
C ILE A 146 -24.38 -2.79 -26.73
N ILE A 147 -24.08 -3.44 -27.86
CA ILE A 147 -25.03 -4.33 -28.58
C ILE A 147 -25.45 -5.51 -27.68
N GLU A 148 -24.51 -6.13 -27.01
CA GLU A 148 -24.79 -7.24 -26.09
C GLU A 148 -25.63 -6.77 -24.91
N LYS A 149 -25.27 -5.61 -24.34
CA LYS A 149 -25.98 -5.03 -23.19
C LYS A 149 -27.38 -4.54 -23.51
N GLU A 150 -27.64 -4.05 -24.71
CA GLU A 150 -28.99 -3.75 -25.18
C GLU A 150 -29.86 -5.00 -25.14
N LYS A 151 -29.39 -6.11 -25.73
CA LYS A 151 -30.13 -7.38 -25.74
C LYS A 151 -30.41 -7.89 -24.32
N GLU A 152 -29.40 -7.83 -23.43
CA GLU A 152 -29.58 -8.24 -22.04
C GLU A 152 -30.64 -7.41 -21.31
N VAL A 153 -30.62 -6.07 -21.53
CA VAL A 153 -31.57 -5.13 -20.92
C VAL A 153 -32.96 -5.37 -21.43
N GLU A 154 -33.13 -5.51 -22.76
CA GLU A 154 -34.42 -5.79 -23.40
C GLU A 154 -35.02 -7.11 -22.91
N GLU A 155 -34.20 -8.17 -22.87
CA GLU A 155 -34.65 -9.48 -22.41
C GLU A 155 -35.07 -9.46 -20.94
N PHE A 156 -34.27 -8.78 -20.07
CA PHE A 156 -34.60 -8.62 -18.66
C PHE A 156 -35.94 -7.89 -18.48
N ASN A 157 -36.14 -6.76 -19.19
CA ASN A 157 -37.34 -5.97 -19.07
C ASN A 157 -38.57 -6.74 -19.60
N ARG A 158 -38.42 -7.48 -20.71
CA ARG A 158 -39.45 -8.34 -21.27
C ARG A 158 -39.89 -9.45 -20.30
N LEU A 159 -38.92 -10.17 -19.71
CA LEU A 159 -39.17 -11.29 -18.77
C LEU A 159 -39.86 -10.82 -17.48
N ASN A 160 -39.59 -9.61 -17.06
CA ASN A 160 -40.17 -9.02 -15.86
C ASN A 160 -41.39 -8.17 -16.11
N ASN A 161 -41.94 -8.14 -17.36
CA ASN A 161 -43.10 -7.35 -17.76
C ASN A 161 -42.97 -5.88 -17.31
N ILE A 162 -41.80 -5.27 -17.52
CA ILE A 162 -41.54 -3.88 -17.13
C ILE A 162 -42.36 -2.93 -18.00
N ASP A 163 -43.05 -1.97 -17.37
CA ASP A 163 -43.70 -0.86 -18.04
C ASP A 163 -42.66 0.21 -18.42
N ASP A 164 -42.39 0.34 -19.70
CA ASP A 164 -41.43 1.28 -20.28
C ASP A 164 -41.88 2.74 -20.33
N SER A 165 -43.11 3.04 -19.89
CA SER A 165 -43.68 4.41 -19.91
C SER A 165 -42.86 5.40 -19.06
N ASN A 166 -42.12 4.90 -18.06
CA ASN A 166 -41.28 5.71 -17.22
C ASN A 166 -39.81 5.20 -17.23
N LEU A 167 -38.88 6.14 -17.43
CA LEU A 167 -37.45 5.87 -17.49
C LEU A 167 -36.87 5.19 -16.22
N VAL A 168 -37.52 5.35 -15.08
CA VAL A 168 -37.08 4.75 -13.79
C VAL A 168 -37.44 3.26 -13.71
N ASN A 169 -38.40 2.81 -14.54
CA ASN A 169 -38.81 1.42 -14.54
C ASN A 169 -37.77 0.53 -15.27
N GLY A 170 -37.50 -0.64 -14.71
CA GLY A 170 -36.65 -1.64 -15.30
C GLY A 170 -35.17 -1.30 -15.36
N ARG A 171 -34.46 -2.00 -16.25
CA ARG A 171 -33.02 -1.78 -16.48
C ARG A 171 -32.81 -0.88 -17.69
N ARG A 172 -31.80 -0.02 -17.59
CA ARG A 172 -31.37 0.85 -18.70
C ARG A 172 -29.86 1.04 -18.64
N GLN A 173 -29.25 1.33 -19.76
CA GLN A 173 -27.85 1.70 -19.82
C GLN A 173 -27.68 3.17 -19.41
N THR A 174 -26.57 3.46 -18.71
CA THR A 174 -26.16 4.82 -18.37
C THR A 174 -24.87 5.19 -19.10
N ASN A 175 -24.68 6.48 -19.36
CA ASN A 175 -23.44 6.99 -19.93
C ASN A 175 -22.20 6.62 -19.08
N LEU A 176 -22.33 6.64 -17.75
CA LEU A 176 -21.27 6.24 -16.82
C LEU A 176 -20.94 4.73 -16.93
N GLY A 177 -21.97 3.88 -17.11
CA GLY A 177 -21.78 2.44 -17.32
C GLY A 177 -20.98 2.15 -18.59
N ILE A 178 -21.34 2.81 -19.70
CA ILE A 178 -20.63 2.69 -20.98
C ILE A 178 -19.20 3.23 -20.89
N PHE A 179 -19.01 4.36 -20.20
CA PHE A 179 -17.68 4.92 -19.98
C PHE A 179 -16.76 3.96 -19.19
N ARG A 180 -17.28 3.30 -18.15
CA ARG A 180 -16.54 2.27 -17.42
C ARG A 180 -16.17 1.08 -18.30
N ALA A 181 -17.09 0.64 -19.14
CA ALA A 181 -16.83 -0.44 -20.11
C ALA A 181 -15.74 -0.03 -21.11
N TYR A 182 -15.77 1.22 -21.61
CA TYR A 182 -14.73 1.77 -22.48
C TYR A 182 -13.35 1.73 -21.80
N LEU A 183 -13.24 2.20 -20.56
CA LEU A 183 -11.98 2.19 -19.83
C LEU A 183 -11.47 0.76 -19.60
N ASN A 184 -12.35 -0.19 -19.29
CA ASN A 184 -11.95 -1.60 -19.17
C ASN A 184 -11.41 -2.15 -20.49
N ALA A 185 -12.09 -1.89 -21.60
CA ALA A 185 -11.66 -2.34 -22.92
C ALA A 185 -10.32 -1.68 -23.34
N TYR A 186 -10.15 -0.40 -23.05
CA TYR A 186 -8.92 0.34 -23.30
C TYR A 186 -7.73 -0.26 -22.53
N LEU A 187 -7.89 -0.49 -21.22
CA LEU A 187 -6.86 -1.09 -20.38
C LEU A 187 -6.55 -2.53 -20.82
N ALA A 188 -7.55 -3.30 -21.22
CA ALA A 188 -7.36 -4.66 -21.72
C ALA A 188 -6.53 -4.73 -23.02
N GLN A 189 -6.57 -3.67 -23.82
CA GLN A 189 -5.77 -3.59 -25.05
C GLN A 189 -4.39 -2.97 -24.84
N ASN A 190 -4.16 -2.29 -23.70
CA ASN A 190 -2.88 -1.66 -23.43
C ASN A 190 -1.78 -2.73 -23.16
N PRO A 191 -0.69 -2.77 -23.93
CA PRO A 191 0.37 -3.77 -23.77
C PRO A 191 1.18 -3.58 -22.48
N ASN A 192 1.14 -2.40 -21.88
CA ASN A 192 1.85 -2.08 -20.64
C ASN A 192 1.09 -2.49 -19.38
N ILE A 193 -0.14 -2.98 -19.51
CA ILE A 193 -0.94 -3.50 -18.39
C ILE A 193 -0.76 -5.01 -18.29
N ASN A 194 -0.40 -5.47 -17.12
CA ASN A 194 -0.30 -6.91 -16.84
C ASN A 194 -1.70 -7.51 -16.68
N LYS A 195 -2.07 -8.40 -17.61
CA LYS A 195 -3.41 -9.01 -17.68
C LYS A 195 -3.54 -10.23 -16.76
N ASP A 196 -2.43 -10.80 -16.30
CA ASP A 196 -2.42 -11.92 -15.37
C ASP A 196 -2.67 -11.48 -13.92
N MET A 197 -2.58 -10.16 -13.68
CA MET A 197 -2.91 -9.54 -12.41
C MET A 197 -4.30 -8.90 -12.46
N THR A 198 -4.91 -8.72 -11.29
CA THR A 198 -6.24 -8.09 -11.19
C THR A 198 -6.24 -6.71 -11.83
N PHE A 199 -7.14 -6.50 -12.80
CA PHE A 199 -7.43 -5.16 -13.28
C PHE A 199 -8.95 -4.92 -13.33
N MET A 200 -9.34 -3.71 -13.01
CA MET A 200 -10.75 -3.30 -13.03
C MET A 200 -10.87 -1.78 -13.09
N VAL A 201 -11.99 -1.32 -13.62
CA VAL A 201 -12.48 0.05 -13.45
C VAL A 201 -13.67 0.00 -12.51
N ARG A 202 -13.52 0.57 -11.33
CA ARG A 202 -14.58 0.53 -10.31
C ARG A 202 -15.03 1.90 -9.88
N GLN A 203 -16.26 1.95 -9.42
CA GLN A 203 -16.86 3.10 -8.80
C GLN A 203 -16.58 3.03 -7.29
N LEU A 204 -16.08 4.13 -6.73
CA LEU A 204 -15.90 4.28 -5.29
C LEU A 204 -17.12 4.96 -4.66
N SER A 205 -17.13 5.07 -3.35
CA SER A 205 -18.18 5.80 -2.63
C SER A 205 -18.27 7.23 -3.12
N PRO A 206 -19.49 7.75 -3.39
CA PRO A 206 -19.68 9.14 -3.76
C PRO A 206 -19.08 10.11 -2.74
N THR A 207 -18.57 11.22 -3.22
CA THR A 207 -18.05 12.33 -2.41
C THR A 207 -18.83 13.59 -2.72
N GLU A 208 -18.58 14.67 -1.98
CA GLU A 208 -19.12 16.00 -2.27
C GLU A 208 -18.77 16.54 -3.66
N ASN A 209 -17.68 16.05 -4.25
CA ASN A 209 -17.21 16.43 -5.58
C ASN A 209 -17.75 15.52 -6.70
N GLY A 210 -18.55 14.50 -6.37
CA GLY A 210 -19.13 13.57 -7.33
C GLY A 210 -18.77 12.11 -7.11
N ILE A 211 -18.83 11.30 -8.18
CA ILE A 211 -18.61 9.86 -8.17
C ILE A 211 -17.18 9.56 -8.63
N PRO A 212 -16.26 9.10 -7.75
CA PRO A 212 -14.93 8.72 -8.16
C PRO A 212 -14.95 7.41 -8.95
N ILE A 213 -14.31 7.42 -10.11
CA ILE A 213 -14.02 6.23 -10.91
C ILE A 213 -12.55 5.91 -10.75
N GLN A 214 -12.25 4.74 -10.21
CA GLN A 214 -10.88 4.28 -9.97
C GLN A 214 -10.47 3.28 -11.03
N ILE A 215 -9.32 3.56 -11.64
CA ILE A 215 -8.54 2.58 -12.39
C ILE A 215 -7.70 1.80 -11.39
N TYR A 216 -7.91 0.49 -11.32
CA TYR A 216 -7.12 -0.42 -10.53
C TYR A 216 -6.50 -1.46 -11.46
N ALA A 217 -5.22 -1.34 -11.72
CA ALA A 217 -4.49 -2.18 -12.64
C ALA A 217 -3.04 -2.36 -12.18
N PHE A 218 -2.29 -3.22 -12.86
CA PHE A 218 -0.86 -3.38 -12.63
C PHE A 218 -0.10 -3.14 -13.93
N SER A 219 0.90 -2.28 -13.86
CA SER A 219 1.83 -2.05 -14.95
C SER A 219 2.80 -3.22 -15.08
N SER A 220 3.07 -3.72 -16.28
CA SER A 220 4.09 -4.73 -16.53
C SER A 220 5.51 -4.20 -16.29
N ASN A 221 5.74 -2.91 -16.52
CA ASN A 221 7.00 -2.25 -16.23
C ASN A 221 6.93 -1.54 -14.87
N LYS A 222 7.87 -1.87 -13.98
CA LYS A 222 7.92 -1.36 -12.60
C LYS A 222 8.80 -0.13 -12.45
N ALA A 223 9.67 0.17 -13.42
CA ALA A 223 10.54 1.34 -13.40
C ALA A 223 9.69 2.62 -13.35
N TRP A 224 10.05 3.55 -12.47
CA TRP A 224 9.23 4.72 -12.14
C TRP A 224 8.85 5.53 -13.38
N ILE A 225 9.81 5.91 -14.20
CA ILE A 225 9.56 6.72 -15.41
C ILE A 225 8.59 6.00 -16.36
N SER A 226 8.81 4.71 -16.60
CA SER A 226 7.92 3.92 -17.47
C SER A 226 6.52 3.78 -16.90
N TYR A 227 6.41 3.59 -15.59
CA TYR A 227 5.14 3.52 -14.88
C TYR A 227 4.35 4.83 -14.94
N GLU A 228 5.01 5.99 -14.85
CA GLU A 228 4.34 7.29 -14.93
C GLU A 228 3.89 7.64 -16.36
N ASN A 229 4.48 7.01 -17.38
CA ASN A 229 4.15 7.23 -18.78
C ASN A 229 2.99 6.35 -19.30
N ILE A 230 2.45 5.45 -18.46
CA ILE A 230 1.32 4.59 -18.79
C ILE A 230 0.00 5.30 -18.49
#